data_9b730b7a1e13ceae977517e6eac0ba05
#
_entry.id   9b730b7a1e13ceae977517e6eac0ba05
#
_cell.length_a   1.000
_cell.length_b   1.000
_cell.length_c   1.000
_cell.angle_alpha   90.00
_cell.angle_beta   90.00
_cell.angle_gamma   90.00
#
_symmetry.space_group_name_H-M   'P 1'
#
loop_
_entity.id
_entity.type
_entity.pdbx_description
1 polymer ?
#
loop_
_entity_poly.entity_id
_entity_poly.type
_entity_poly.pdbx_seq_one_letter_code
_entity_poly.pdbx_strand_id
1 'polypeptide(L)'
;MKNMSTFNSADIAAFTGGVWVFCEQRQGKMMSTSYELISEGRKLADERGTKLYGLLLGDGIEGIAKELGGYGADGVYVCDHPLLKEYTTDAYTKVICDVVEEFKPEVLLIGATNIGRDLGPRCAARL
;
A
#
# COMPACT_ATOMS: atom_id res chain seq x y z
N MET A 1 -7.01 -8.90 -11.83
CA MET A 1 -6.01 -9.02 -10.78
C MET A 1 -5.96 -7.83 -9.82
N LYS A 2 -6.11 -6.62 -10.33
CA LYS A 2 -6.07 -5.41 -9.50
C LYS A 2 -7.46 -5.05 -9.02
N ASN A 3 -7.62 -4.92 -7.71
CA ASN A 3 -8.84 -4.43 -7.09
C ASN A 3 -8.54 -3.13 -6.34
N MET A 4 -9.33 -2.12 -6.62
CA MET A 4 -9.26 -0.84 -5.92
C MET A 4 -10.34 -0.80 -4.85
N SER A 5 -9.97 -0.52 -3.61
CA SER A 5 -10.90 -0.39 -2.52
C SER A 5 -10.66 0.93 -1.78
N THR A 6 -11.72 1.73 -1.63
CA THR A 6 -11.67 2.99 -0.90
C THR A 6 -12.75 2.98 0.18
N PHE A 7 -12.58 3.80 1.22
CA PHE A 7 -13.62 4.02 2.21
C PHE A 7 -14.73 4.91 1.67
N ASN A 8 -14.44 5.62 0.60
CA ASN A 8 -15.41 6.31 -0.22
C ASN A 8 -15.24 5.78 -1.65
N SER A 9 -16.07 4.82 -2.04
CA SER A 9 -15.93 4.09 -3.29
C SER A 9 -16.17 4.93 -4.54
N ALA A 10 -16.58 6.20 -4.40
CA ALA A 10 -16.95 7.03 -5.53
C ALA A 10 -15.75 7.57 -6.33
N ASP A 11 -14.49 7.38 -5.88
CA ASP A 11 -13.43 8.25 -6.38
C ASP A 11 -12.09 7.57 -6.59
N ILE A 12 -12.08 6.59 -7.50
CA ILE A 12 -10.83 5.94 -7.92
C ILE A 12 -9.82 6.95 -8.50
N ALA A 13 -10.30 7.97 -9.20
CA ALA A 13 -9.46 9.01 -9.77
C ALA A 13 -8.68 9.80 -8.70
N ALA A 14 -9.21 9.88 -7.48
CA ALA A 14 -8.56 10.58 -6.38
C ALA A 14 -7.29 9.86 -5.87
N PHE A 15 -7.05 8.63 -6.27
CA PHE A 15 -5.85 7.89 -5.89
C PHE A 15 -4.57 8.39 -6.58
N THR A 16 -4.69 9.24 -7.58
CA THR A 16 -3.51 9.78 -8.26
C THR A 16 -2.73 10.72 -7.35
N GLY A 17 -1.41 10.53 -7.28
CA GLY A 17 -0.55 11.31 -6.40
C GLY A 17 -0.63 10.87 -4.95
N GLY A 18 -0.29 11.76 -4.02
CA GLY A 18 -0.38 11.54 -2.59
C GLY A 18 0.77 10.74 -1.99
N VAL A 19 0.66 10.50 -0.68
CA VAL A 19 1.59 9.65 0.06
C VAL A 19 1.00 8.25 0.14
N TRP A 20 1.78 7.27 -0.29
CA TRP A 20 1.38 5.86 -0.26
C TRP A 20 2.24 5.09 0.74
N VAL A 21 1.63 4.17 1.44
CA VAL A 21 2.29 3.30 2.42
C VAL A 21 2.08 1.86 2.03
N PHE A 22 3.18 1.14 1.81
CA PHE A 22 3.09 -0.31 1.63
C PHE A 22 2.78 -0.96 2.97
N CYS A 23 1.60 -1.58 3.06
CA CYS A 23 1.10 -2.20 4.29
C CYS A 23 1.41 -3.69 4.26
N GLU A 24 2.27 -4.14 5.16
CA GLU A 24 2.58 -5.56 5.26
C GLU A 24 1.47 -6.31 5.99
N GLN A 25 1.11 -7.45 5.44
CA GLN A 25 0.27 -8.43 6.09
C GLN A 25 0.93 -9.79 6.00
N ARG A 26 0.60 -10.67 6.93
CA ARG A 26 1.07 -12.04 6.91
C ARG A 26 -0.11 -12.96 7.19
N GLN A 27 -0.42 -13.82 6.22
CA GLN A 27 -1.53 -14.78 6.31
C GLN A 27 -2.87 -14.10 6.66
N GLY A 28 -3.14 -12.95 6.03
CA GLY A 28 -4.38 -12.22 6.22
C GLY A 28 -4.43 -11.37 7.49
N LYS A 29 -3.31 -11.24 8.20
CA LYS A 29 -3.24 -10.42 9.41
C LYS A 29 -2.28 -9.25 9.20
N MET A 30 -2.76 -8.04 9.50
CA MET A 30 -1.95 -6.83 9.36
C MET A 30 -0.81 -6.84 10.37
N MET A 31 0.41 -6.53 9.89
CA MET A 31 1.57 -6.40 10.74
C MET A 31 1.55 -5.04 11.45
N SER A 32 2.04 -4.99 12.69
CA SER A 32 2.05 -3.76 13.49
C SER A 32 2.83 -2.62 12.83
N THR A 33 3.87 -2.92 12.07
CA THR A 33 4.64 -1.93 11.30
C THR A 33 3.78 -1.18 10.30
N SER A 34 2.73 -1.80 9.76
CA SER A 34 1.80 -1.16 8.84
C SER A 34 1.07 0.00 9.51
N TYR A 35 0.62 -0.20 10.74
CA TYR A 35 -0.08 0.85 11.48
C TYR A 35 0.86 2.00 11.83
N GLU A 36 2.11 1.68 12.20
CA GLU A 36 3.12 2.70 12.49
C GLU A 36 3.42 3.56 11.26
N LEU A 37 3.58 2.90 10.10
CA LEU A 37 3.81 3.62 8.84
C LEU A 37 2.63 4.47 8.41
N ILE A 38 1.40 3.99 8.62
CA ILE A 38 0.20 4.78 8.34
C ILE A 38 0.19 6.06 9.20
N SER A 39 0.54 5.95 10.48
CA SER A 39 0.62 7.11 11.36
C SER A 39 1.67 8.12 10.90
N GLU A 40 2.85 7.64 10.51
CA GLU A 40 3.91 8.50 9.96
C GLU A 40 3.51 9.08 8.61
N GLY A 41 2.89 8.29 7.76
CA GLY A 41 2.37 8.74 6.47
C GLY A 41 1.31 9.82 6.62
N ARG A 42 0.47 9.73 7.65
CA ARG A 42 -0.54 10.75 7.93
C ARG A 42 0.11 12.11 8.21
N LYS A 43 1.15 12.11 9.03
CA LYS A 43 1.89 13.35 9.31
C LYS A 43 2.50 13.95 8.04
N LEU A 44 3.13 13.10 7.25
CA LEU A 44 3.77 13.54 6.00
C LEU A 44 2.75 14.07 4.99
N ALA A 45 1.63 13.39 4.83
CA ALA A 45 0.57 13.80 3.92
C ALA A 45 -0.04 15.14 4.35
N ASP A 46 -0.24 15.33 5.66
CA ASP A 46 -0.77 16.59 6.19
C ASP A 46 0.20 17.74 5.96
N GLU A 47 1.49 17.52 6.16
CA GLU A 47 2.51 18.54 5.88
C GLU A 47 2.57 18.92 4.41
N ARG A 48 2.36 17.95 3.52
CA ARG A 48 2.36 18.17 2.07
C ARG A 48 1.02 18.64 1.53
N GLY A 49 -0.03 18.65 2.36
CA GLY A 49 -1.37 19.02 1.94
C GLY A 49 -1.98 18.05 0.94
N THR A 50 -1.69 16.76 1.09
CA THR A 50 -2.14 15.72 0.17
C THR A 50 -2.82 14.55 0.89
N LYS A 51 -3.28 13.57 0.13
CA LYS A 51 -3.96 12.39 0.65
C LYS A 51 -2.98 11.29 1.06
N LEU A 52 -3.44 10.40 1.94
CA LEU A 52 -2.71 9.22 2.39
C LEU A 52 -3.43 7.96 1.93
N TYR A 53 -2.71 7.09 1.24
CA TYR A 53 -3.25 5.81 0.77
C TYR A 53 -2.42 4.64 1.27
N GLY A 54 -3.10 3.55 1.63
CA GLY A 54 -2.45 2.28 1.88
C GLY A 54 -2.35 1.48 0.58
N LEU A 55 -1.32 0.67 0.48
CA LEU A 55 -1.14 -0.31 -0.60
C LEU A 55 -1.05 -1.68 0.05
N LEU A 56 -2.03 -2.54 -0.21
CA LEU A 56 -2.16 -3.84 0.44
C LEU A 56 -2.23 -4.94 -0.61
N LEU A 57 -1.29 -5.87 -0.55
CA LEU A 57 -1.18 -7.01 -1.46
C LEU A 57 -1.36 -8.31 -0.68
N GLY A 58 -2.11 -9.23 -1.24
CA GLY A 58 -2.31 -10.56 -0.63
C GLY A 58 -3.44 -11.33 -1.27
N ASP A 59 -3.95 -12.30 -0.55
CA ASP A 59 -5.07 -13.14 -0.96
C ASP A 59 -6.13 -13.13 0.15
N GLY A 60 -7.36 -12.79 -0.21
CA GLY A 60 -8.47 -12.71 0.74
C GLY A 60 -8.33 -11.59 1.77
N ILE A 61 -7.79 -10.45 1.38
CA ILE A 61 -7.37 -9.38 2.29
C ILE A 61 -8.30 -8.17 2.31
N GLU A 62 -9.39 -8.16 1.56
CA GLU A 62 -10.26 -6.98 1.51
C GLU A 62 -10.84 -6.61 2.88
N GLY A 63 -11.12 -7.61 3.72
CA GLY A 63 -11.66 -7.37 5.05
C GLY A 63 -10.74 -6.58 5.96
N ILE A 64 -9.42 -6.82 5.86
CA ILE A 64 -8.45 -6.12 6.70
C ILE A 64 -8.11 -4.72 6.17
N ALA A 65 -8.38 -4.46 4.90
CA ALA A 65 -8.15 -3.13 4.32
C ALA A 65 -8.94 -2.05 5.05
N LYS A 66 -10.13 -2.36 5.52
CA LYS A 66 -10.99 -1.41 6.24
C LYS A 66 -10.36 -0.91 7.54
N GLU A 67 -9.52 -1.72 8.17
CA GLU A 67 -8.86 -1.33 9.42
C GLU A 67 -7.94 -0.12 9.22
N LEU A 68 -7.37 0.05 8.04
CA LEU A 68 -6.44 1.14 7.76
C LEU A 68 -7.12 2.51 7.80
N GLY A 69 -8.42 2.57 7.48
CA GLY A 69 -9.20 3.79 7.60
C GLY A 69 -9.27 4.30 9.04
N GLY A 70 -9.40 3.39 10.00
CA GLY A 70 -9.40 3.72 11.42
C GLY A 70 -8.06 4.26 11.93
N TYR A 71 -6.98 4.02 11.19
CA TYR A 71 -5.64 4.50 11.53
C TYR A 71 -5.22 5.74 10.75
N GLY A 72 -6.08 6.29 9.91
CA GLY A 72 -5.87 7.57 9.26
C GLY A 72 -5.69 7.56 7.75
N ALA A 73 -5.77 6.40 7.10
CA ALA A 73 -5.69 6.33 5.64
C ALA A 73 -6.96 6.88 5.00
N ASP A 74 -6.81 7.69 3.96
CA ASP A 74 -7.93 8.21 3.18
C ASP A 74 -8.52 7.16 2.25
N GLY A 75 -7.71 6.18 1.85
CA GLY A 75 -8.15 5.06 1.03
C GLY A 75 -7.09 3.98 1.02
N VAL A 76 -7.43 2.83 0.44
CA VAL A 76 -6.52 1.69 0.31
C VAL A 76 -6.63 1.11 -1.09
N TYR A 77 -5.49 0.95 -1.76
CA TYR A 77 -5.41 0.15 -2.96
C TYR A 77 -5.20 -1.31 -2.56
N VAL A 78 -6.17 -2.15 -2.89
CA VAL A 78 -6.10 -3.57 -2.56
C VAL A 78 -5.81 -4.36 -3.83
N CYS A 79 -4.73 -5.13 -3.82
CA CYS A 79 -4.46 -6.10 -4.87
C CYS A 79 -4.63 -7.49 -4.29
N ASP A 80 -5.79 -8.08 -4.53
CA ASP A 80 -6.18 -9.38 -3.99
C ASP A 80 -6.07 -10.42 -5.09
N HIS A 81 -5.11 -11.35 -4.93
CA HIS A 81 -4.88 -12.40 -5.92
C HIS A 81 -4.21 -13.60 -5.25
N PRO A 82 -4.58 -14.84 -5.63
CA PRO A 82 -3.97 -16.04 -5.04
C PRO A 82 -2.45 -16.10 -5.13
N LEU A 83 -1.86 -15.54 -6.18
CA LEU A 83 -0.39 -15.50 -6.34
C LEU A 83 0.30 -14.59 -5.32
N LEU A 84 -0.45 -13.73 -4.63
CA LEU A 84 0.09 -12.81 -3.61
C LEU A 84 -0.10 -13.33 -2.19
N LYS A 85 -0.59 -14.56 -2.03
CA LYS A 85 -0.81 -15.15 -0.72
C LYS A 85 0.47 -15.19 0.11
N GLU A 86 1.56 -15.64 -0.53
CA GLU A 86 2.88 -15.66 0.08
C GLU A 86 3.72 -14.55 -0.56
N TYR A 87 4.61 -13.96 0.22
CA TYR A 87 5.52 -12.96 -0.34
C TYR A 87 6.49 -13.62 -1.34
N THR A 88 6.51 -13.10 -2.56
CA THR A 88 7.57 -13.36 -3.54
C THR A 88 8.05 -12.03 -4.07
N THR A 89 9.36 -11.86 -4.16
CA THR A 89 9.95 -10.59 -4.57
C THR A 89 9.47 -10.17 -5.95
N ASP A 90 9.47 -11.10 -6.91
CA ASP A 90 9.15 -10.77 -8.30
C ASP A 90 7.69 -10.34 -8.48
N ALA A 91 6.75 -11.08 -7.89
CA ALA A 91 5.33 -10.76 -8.02
C ALA A 91 4.99 -9.44 -7.32
N TYR A 92 5.49 -9.23 -6.11
CA TYR A 92 5.24 -8.01 -5.35
C TYR A 92 5.88 -6.80 -6.01
N THR A 93 7.12 -6.92 -6.49
CA THR A 93 7.81 -5.83 -7.20
C THR A 93 7.03 -5.42 -8.44
N LYS A 94 6.57 -6.38 -9.23
CA LYS A 94 5.79 -6.08 -10.43
C LYS A 94 4.51 -5.32 -10.12
N VAL A 95 3.75 -5.79 -9.13
CA VAL A 95 2.48 -5.14 -8.77
C VAL A 95 2.72 -3.71 -8.27
N ILE A 96 3.71 -3.53 -7.39
CA ILE A 96 4.01 -2.20 -6.84
C ILE A 96 4.47 -1.25 -7.94
N CYS A 97 5.34 -1.69 -8.82
CA CYS A 97 5.81 -0.83 -9.92
C CYS A 97 4.67 -0.48 -10.88
N ASP A 98 3.78 -1.42 -11.18
CA ASP A 98 2.61 -1.14 -12.01
C ASP A 98 1.70 -0.09 -11.35
N VAL A 99 1.48 -0.19 -10.05
CA VAL A 99 0.67 0.78 -9.29
C VAL A 99 1.32 2.16 -9.29
N VAL A 100 2.63 2.22 -9.05
CA VAL A 100 3.36 3.49 -9.04
C VAL A 100 3.30 4.17 -10.41
N GLU A 101 3.45 3.43 -11.48
CA GLU A 101 3.37 3.98 -12.84
C GLU A 101 1.97 4.47 -13.18
N GLU A 102 0.93 3.80 -12.69
CA GLU A 102 -0.45 4.15 -12.97
C GLU A 102 -0.94 5.35 -12.15
N PHE A 103 -0.68 5.34 -10.85
CA PHE A 103 -1.22 6.33 -9.91
C PHE A 103 -0.24 7.42 -9.51
N LYS A 104 1.03 7.26 -9.79
CA LYS A 104 2.09 8.27 -9.60
C LYS A 104 2.09 8.89 -8.20
N PRO A 105 2.27 8.08 -7.15
CA PRO A 105 2.39 8.65 -5.80
C PRO A 105 3.59 9.58 -5.71
N GLU A 106 3.50 10.60 -4.89
CA GLU A 106 4.62 11.51 -4.63
C GLU A 106 5.67 10.84 -3.75
N VAL A 107 5.22 10.00 -2.82
CA VAL A 107 6.07 9.27 -1.87
C VAL A 107 5.48 7.88 -1.67
N LEU A 108 6.33 6.86 -1.65
CA LEU A 108 5.96 5.50 -1.25
C LEU A 108 6.82 5.09 -0.06
N LEU A 109 6.18 4.89 1.08
CA LEU A 109 6.85 4.46 2.30
C LEU A 109 6.82 2.93 2.40
N ILE A 110 7.97 2.34 2.64
CA ILE A 110 8.13 0.90 2.85
C ILE A 110 8.89 0.70 4.15
N GLY A 111 8.39 -0.17 5.02
CA GLY A 111 9.00 -0.40 6.33
C GLY A 111 10.35 -1.10 6.25
N ALA A 112 11.18 -0.91 7.28
CA ALA A 112 12.50 -1.54 7.39
C ALA A 112 12.41 -2.96 7.97
N THR A 113 11.49 -3.75 7.47
CA THR A 113 11.31 -5.16 7.80
C THR A 113 12.15 -6.04 6.86
N ASN A 114 12.21 -7.33 7.10
CA ASN A 114 12.90 -8.25 6.18
C ASN A 114 12.32 -8.16 4.76
N ILE A 115 10.99 -8.15 4.65
CA ILE A 115 10.32 -7.99 3.36
C ILE A 115 10.63 -6.62 2.76
N GLY A 116 10.50 -5.56 3.54
CA GLY A 116 10.75 -4.19 3.06
C GLY A 116 12.18 -3.96 2.60
N ARG A 117 13.15 -4.55 3.30
CA ARG A 117 14.57 -4.45 2.92
C ARG A 117 14.89 -5.18 1.61
N ASP A 118 14.13 -6.22 1.28
CA ASP A 118 14.24 -6.92 0.01
C ASP A 118 13.48 -6.18 -1.10
N LEU A 119 12.25 -5.79 -0.81
CA LEU A 119 11.31 -5.21 -1.77
C LEU A 119 11.67 -3.77 -2.17
N GLY A 120 12.03 -2.94 -1.19
CA GLY A 120 12.30 -1.51 -1.42
C GLY A 120 13.36 -1.24 -2.48
N PRO A 121 14.58 -1.81 -2.35
CA PRO A 121 15.62 -1.62 -3.36
C PRO A 121 15.25 -2.15 -4.75
N ARG A 122 14.51 -3.25 -4.80
CA ARG A 122 14.05 -3.83 -6.07
C ARG A 122 13.08 -2.90 -6.80
N CYS A 123 12.14 -2.33 -6.07
CA CYS A 123 11.21 -1.34 -6.63
C CYS A 123 11.95 -0.08 -7.07
N ALA A 124 12.85 0.43 -6.25
CA ALA A 124 13.63 1.63 -6.56
C ALA A 124 14.49 1.44 -7.82
N ALA A 125 15.12 0.28 -7.97
CA ALA A 125 15.94 -0.01 -9.15
C ALA A 125 15.11 -0.11 -10.43
N ARG A 126 13.85 -0.54 -10.32
CA ARG A 126 12.97 -0.73 -11.47
C ARG A 126 12.25 0.55 -11.87
N LEU A 127 12.07 1.46 -10.96
CA LEU A 127 11.46 2.77 -11.17
C LEU A 127 12.52 3.83 -11.44
#